data_d108d4c8b1ec44a0be917c3601128d2b
#
_entry.id   d108d4c8b1ec44a0be917c3601128d2b
#
_cell.length_a   1.000
_cell.length_b   1.000
_cell.length_c   1.000
_cell.angle_alpha   90.00
_cell.angle_beta   90.00
_cell.angle_gamma   90.00
#
_symmetry.space_group_name_H-M   'P 1'
#
loop_
_entity.id
_entity.type
_entity.pdbx_description
1 polymer ?
#
loop_
_entity_poly.entity_id
_entity_poly.type
_entity_poly.pdbx_seq_one_letter_code
_entity_poly.pdbx_strand_id
1 'polypeptide(L)'
;KVTDSKGSIRKVDTKSNVADQRVIDIAKESHQGTINYVRQQVGTTTAPITSYFSLVKDDPSVQIVNNAQLWYAKQELAGTPEANLPILSAAAPFKAGTRGDATAYTDIPAGPIAIKNVADLYLYDNVTAILKVNGAQLKEWLEMSAGQFNTIDPNNSQPQNLVNTDY
;
A
#
# COMPACT_ATOMS: atom_id res chain seq x y z
N LYS A 1 -34.91 -29.68 23.87
CA LYS A 1 -34.99 -28.29 24.37
C LYS A 1 -33.63 -27.91 24.96
N VAL A 2 -32.95 -26.90 24.42
CA VAL A 2 -31.72 -26.37 25.00
C VAL A 2 -32.11 -25.63 26.28
N THR A 3 -31.55 -26.04 27.40
CA THR A 3 -31.85 -25.47 28.73
C THR A 3 -30.78 -24.52 29.23
N ASP A 4 -29.58 -24.60 28.66
CA ASP A 4 -28.46 -23.69 28.94
C ASP A 4 -27.48 -23.68 27.80
N SER A 5 -26.78 -22.53 27.58
CA SER A 5 -25.69 -22.40 26.64
C SER A 5 -24.64 -21.42 27.17
N LYS A 6 -23.34 -21.76 27.03
CA LYS A 6 -22.22 -20.92 27.46
C LYS A 6 -21.26 -20.74 26.30
N GLY A 7 -21.04 -19.48 25.93
CA GLY A 7 -19.99 -19.10 25.00
C GLY A 7 -18.72 -18.67 25.74
N SER A 8 -17.55 -18.96 25.19
CA SER A 8 -16.26 -18.46 25.71
C SER A 8 -15.37 -18.02 24.57
N ILE A 9 -14.58 -16.96 24.81
CA ILE A 9 -13.52 -16.51 23.90
C ILE A 9 -12.21 -17.03 24.46
N ARG A 10 -11.46 -17.80 23.65
CA ARG A 10 -10.09 -18.21 23.99
C ARG A 10 -9.10 -17.37 23.20
N LYS A 11 -8.30 -16.59 23.90
CA LYS A 11 -7.19 -15.86 23.31
C LYS A 11 -6.04 -16.83 23.03
N VAL A 12 -5.54 -16.85 21.79
CA VAL A 12 -4.35 -17.63 21.42
C VAL A 12 -3.14 -16.69 21.51
N ASP A 13 -2.21 -17.01 22.38
CA ASP A 13 -0.94 -16.32 22.48
C ASP A 13 0.10 -17.01 21.59
N THR A 14 0.42 -16.38 20.45
CA THR A 14 1.35 -16.91 19.45
C THR A 14 2.81 -16.84 19.89
N LYS A 15 3.12 -16.13 20.97
CA LYS A 15 4.49 -16.01 21.51
C LYS A 15 4.84 -17.12 22.49
N SER A 16 3.86 -17.63 23.21
CA SER A 16 4.05 -18.66 24.25
C SER A 16 3.58 -20.05 23.84
N ASN A 17 2.81 -20.19 22.76
CA ASN A 17 2.36 -21.49 22.26
C ASN A 17 3.35 -22.08 21.27
N VAL A 18 3.72 -23.35 21.49
CA VAL A 18 4.49 -24.12 20.52
C VAL A 18 3.58 -24.53 19.36
N ALA A 19 4.06 -24.38 18.14
CA ALA A 19 3.33 -24.81 16.95
C ALA A 19 3.22 -26.36 16.94
N ASP A 20 2.05 -26.88 16.51
CA ASP A 20 1.86 -28.33 16.35
C ASP A 20 2.75 -28.86 15.20
N GLN A 21 3.60 -29.84 15.50
CA GLN A 21 4.56 -30.36 14.55
C GLN A 21 3.90 -30.95 13.29
N ARG A 22 2.71 -31.55 13.41
CA ARG A 22 1.96 -32.11 12.27
C ARG A 22 1.53 -31.02 11.30
N VAL A 23 1.13 -29.84 11.83
CA VAL A 23 0.77 -28.70 10.99
C VAL A 23 1.99 -28.14 10.27
N ILE A 24 3.14 -28.06 10.96
CA ILE A 24 4.42 -27.67 10.36
C ILE A 24 4.80 -28.62 9.23
N ASP A 25 4.72 -29.93 9.46
CA ASP A 25 5.11 -30.95 8.49
C ASP A 25 4.21 -30.91 7.24
N ILE A 26 2.91 -30.76 7.41
CA ILE A 26 1.95 -30.65 6.30
C ILE A 26 2.19 -29.37 5.49
N ALA A 27 2.43 -28.24 6.15
CA ALA A 27 2.61 -26.94 5.50
C ALA A 27 4.01 -26.74 4.90
N LYS A 28 5.00 -27.53 5.28
CA LYS A 28 6.42 -27.33 5.00
C LYS A 28 6.74 -27.12 3.52
N GLU A 29 6.23 -27.97 2.65
CA GLU A 29 6.51 -27.90 1.21
C GLU A 29 5.93 -26.64 0.60
N SER A 30 4.65 -26.34 0.85
CA SER A 30 3.96 -25.14 0.35
C SER A 30 4.61 -23.87 0.90
N HIS A 31 4.98 -23.87 2.18
CA HIS A 31 5.65 -22.75 2.82
C HIS A 31 7.02 -22.48 2.17
N GLN A 32 7.84 -23.53 1.98
CA GLN A 32 9.15 -23.39 1.35
C GLN A 32 9.02 -22.96 -0.12
N GLY A 33 8.05 -23.51 -0.85
CA GLY A 33 7.73 -23.10 -2.22
C GLY A 33 7.37 -21.60 -2.29
N THR A 34 6.52 -21.13 -1.39
CA THR A 34 6.17 -19.71 -1.28
C THR A 34 7.38 -18.83 -0.98
N ILE A 35 8.22 -19.23 -0.02
CA ILE A 35 9.45 -18.48 0.32
C ILE A 35 10.37 -18.37 -0.91
N ASN A 36 10.57 -19.47 -1.62
CA ASN A 36 11.41 -19.48 -2.81
C ASN A 36 10.86 -18.59 -3.91
N TYR A 37 9.53 -18.62 -4.13
CA TYR A 37 8.86 -17.78 -5.11
C TYR A 37 8.98 -16.29 -4.78
N VAL A 38 8.61 -15.88 -3.57
CA VAL A 38 8.58 -14.45 -3.21
C VAL A 38 9.97 -13.81 -3.10
N ARG A 39 11.02 -14.62 -3.01
CA ARG A 39 12.42 -14.18 -3.00
C ARG A 39 13.06 -14.07 -4.38
N GLN A 40 12.35 -14.44 -5.44
CA GLN A 40 12.87 -14.29 -6.81
C GLN A 40 13.09 -12.82 -7.12
N GLN A 41 14.28 -12.49 -7.59
CA GLN A 41 14.62 -11.14 -8.00
C GLN A 41 13.88 -10.76 -9.28
N VAL A 42 13.26 -9.59 -9.29
CA VAL A 42 12.53 -9.02 -10.43
C VAL A 42 13.15 -7.73 -10.95
N GLY A 43 14.07 -7.14 -10.20
CA GLY A 43 14.71 -5.89 -10.59
C GLY A 43 15.81 -5.47 -9.64
N THR A 44 16.24 -4.21 -9.79
CA THR A 44 17.23 -3.57 -8.92
C THR A 44 16.90 -2.09 -8.79
N THR A 45 17.13 -1.53 -7.61
CA THR A 45 17.04 -0.08 -7.36
C THR A 45 18.39 0.47 -6.94
N THR A 46 18.71 1.67 -7.39
CA THR A 46 19.96 2.38 -7.02
C THR A 46 19.83 3.22 -5.76
N ALA A 47 18.59 3.45 -5.30
CA ALA A 47 18.28 4.21 -4.09
C ALA A 47 17.21 3.50 -3.26
N PRO A 48 17.09 3.76 -1.96
CA PRO A 48 16.01 3.20 -1.14
C PRO A 48 14.64 3.64 -1.65
N ILE A 49 13.65 2.74 -1.55
CA ILE A 49 12.24 3.04 -1.81
C ILE A 49 11.52 2.97 -0.48
N THR A 50 11.11 4.13 0.03
CA THR A 50 10.47 4.25 1.35
C THR A 50 9.11 4.91 1.22
N SER A 51 8.24 4.76 2.24
CA SER A 51 6.94 5.42 2.32
C SER A 51 6.82 6.37 3.52
N TYR A 52 7.92 6.74 4.15
CA TYR A 52 7.91 7.53 5.39
C TYR A 52 7.23 8.89 5.27
N PHE A 53 7.26 9.50 4.09
CA PHE A 53 6.71 10.83 3.85
C PHE A 53 5.54 10.83 2.86
N SER A 54 5.05 9.67 2.48
CA SER A 54 4.06 9.49 1.41
C SER A 54 2.72 10.19 1.63
N LEU A 55 2.39 10.55 2.88
CA LEU A 55 1.17 11.31 3.20
C LEU A 55 1.33 12.83 3.06
N VAL A 56 2.55 13.35 2.98
CA VAL A 56 2.80 14.80 3.10
C VAL A 56 3.66 15.39 1.98
N LYS A 57 4.28 14.54 1.16
CA LYS A 57 5.07 14.98 0.00
C LYS A 57 5.24 13.86 -1.02
N ASP A 58 5.82 14.20 -2.18
CA ASP A 58 6.27 13.20 -3.16
C ASP A 58 7.25 12.22 -2.51
N ASP A 59 7.02 10.93 -2.75
CA ASP A 59 7.68 9.83 -2.05
C ASP A 59 7.98 8.70 -3.04
N PRO A 60 9.18 8.06 -2.98
CA PRO A 60 9.58 7.04 -3.93
C PRO A 60 8.60 5.87 -4.06
N SER A 61 7.92 5.48 -2.97
CA SER A 61 6.97 4.38 -2.97
C SER A 61 5.72 4.68 -3.80
N VAL A 62 5.20 5.91 -3.71
CA VAL A 62 4.05 6.38 -4.51
C VAL A 62 4.48 6.65 -5.94
N GLN A 63 5.66 7.25 -6.14
CA GLN A 63 6.16 7.60 -7.46
C GLN A 63 6.40 6.38 -8.36
N ILE A 64 6.96 5.27 -7.83
CA ILE A 64 7.17 4.06 -8.63
C ILE A 64 5.84 3.41 -9.04
N VAL A 65 4.83 3.45 -8.18
CA VAL A 65 3.48 2.96 -8.52
C VAL A 65 2.86 3.82 -9.60
N ASN A 66 2.93 5.16 -9.47
CA ASN A 66 2.45 6.09 -10.49
C ASN A 66 3.14 5.86 -11.85
N ASN A 67 4.45 5.66 -11.85
CA ASN A 67 5.21 5.38 -13.08
C ASN A 67 4.77 4.07 -13.73
N ALA A 68 4.51 3.03 -12.96
CA ALA A 68 3.99 1.75 -13.47
C ALA A 68 2.59 1.91 -14.08
N GLN A 69 1.69 2.64 -13.42
CA GLN A 69 0.36 2.94 -13.93
C GLN A 69 0.41 3.77 -15.23
N LEU A 70 1.27 4.78 -15.28
CA LEU A 70 1.47 5.60 -16.49
C LEU A 70 2.01 4.77 -17.66
N TRP A 71 2.98 3.88 -17.38
CA TRP A 71 3.52 2.98 -18.39
C TRP A 71 2.42 2.06 -18.95
N TYR A 72 1.63 1.44 -18.08
CA TYR A 72 0.54 0.57 -18.47
C TYR A 72 -0.53 1.33 -19.27
N ALA A 73 -0.97 2.50 -18.77
CA ALA A 73 -1.97 3.31 -19.43
C ALA A 73 -1.55 3.73 -20.87
N LYS A 74 -0.27 4.04 -21.08
CA LYS A 74 0.27 4.33 -22.41
C LYS A 74 0.19 3.14 -23.36
N GLN A 75 0.36 1.91 -22.86
CA GLN A 75 0.21 0.72 -23.70
C GLN A 75 -1.26 0.50 -24.08
N GLU A 76 -2.16 0.60 -23.11
CA GLU A 76 -3.60 0.40 -23.33
C GLU A 76 -4.22 1.46 -24.25
N LEU A 77 -3.76 2.70 -24.17
CA LEU A 77 -4.26 3.79 -25.01
C LEU A 77 -3.62 3.84 -26.41
N ALA A 78 -2.58 3.05 -26.67
CA ALA A 78 -1.91 3.05 -27.97
C ALA A 78 -2.88 2.72 -29.11
N GLY A 79 -2.93 3.58 -30.13
CA GLY A 79 -3.83 3.43 -31.27
C GLY A 79 -5.29 3.85 -31.03
N THR A 80 -5.62 4.34 -29.84
CA THR A 80 -6.94 4.90 -29.54
C THR A 80 -7.01 6.41 -29.86
N PRO A 81 -8.20 7.01 -29.99
CA PRO A 81 -8.34 8.47 -30.12
C PRO A 81 -7.75 9.26 -28.93
N GLU A 82 -7.66 8.63 -27.77
CA GLU A 82 -7.15 9.22 -26.53
C GLU A 82 -5.62 9.14 -26.37
N ALA A 83 -4.92 8.46 -27.27
CA ALA A 83 -3.47 8.22 -27.19
C ALA A 83 -2.61 9.49 -27.01
N ASN A 84 -3.09 10.62 -27.55
CA ASN A 84 -2.37 11.90 -27.47
C ASN A 84 -2.86 12.82 -26.36
N LEU A 85 -3.80 12.39 -25.53
CA LEU A 85 -4.22 13.17 -24.38
C LEU A 85 -3.16 13.12 -23.25
N PRO A 86 -3.04 14.19 -22.45
CA PRO A 86 -2.21 14.13 -21.25
C PRO A 86 -2.68 13.02 -20.30
N ILE A 87 -1.75 12.18 -19.84
CA ILE A 87 -2.03 11.11 -18.88
C ILE A 87 -1.49 11.54 -17.52
N LEU A 88 -2.35 11.51 -16.52
CA LEU A 88 -2.02 11.69 -15.12
C LEU A 88 -2.22 10.37 -14.38
N SER A 89 -1.52 10.19 -13.28
CA SER A 89 -1.67 9.02 -12.43
C SER A 89 -1.88 9.45 -10.99
N ALA A 90 -2.71 8.72 -10.28
CA ALA A 90 -2.91 8.87 -8.85
C ALA A 90 -2.73 7.51 -8.18
N ALA A 91 -1.96 7.48 -7.11
CA ALA A 91 -1.77 6.32 -6.27
C ALA A 91 -1.78 6.76 -4.80
N ALA A 92 -2.24 5.86 -3.93
CA ALA A 92 -2.19 6.06 -2.49
C ALA A 92 -1.14 5.12 -1.88
N PRO A 93 -0.45 5.53 -0.80
CA PRO A 93 0.44 4.64 -0.08
C PRO A 93 -0.37 3.60 0.70
N PHE A 94 0.06 2.33 0.66
CA PHE A 94 -0.59 1.27 1.43
C PHE A 94 -0.04 1.16 2.85
N LYS A 95 1.23 1.50 3.04
CA LYS A 95 1.92 1.48 4.33
C LYS A 95 2.48 2.87 4.62
N ALA A 96 1.82 3.60 5.48
CA ALA A 96 2.15 5.00 5.80
C ALA A 96 2.00 5.31 7.29
N GLY A 97 2.18 4.32 8.17
CA GLY A 97 2.02 4.47 9.61
C GLY A 97 0.59 4.73 10.05
N THR A 98 -0.40 4.28 9.27
CA THR A 98 -1.84 4.48 9.51
C THR A 98 -2.55 3.17 9.84
N ARG A 99 -3.86 3.21 10.01
CA ARG A 99 -4.71 2.02 10.24
C ARG A 99 -4.31 1.22 11.48
N GLY A 100 -3.92 1.92 12.55
CA GLY A 100 -3.61 1.32 13.85
C GLY A 100 -2.21 0.73 14.00
N ASP A 101 -1.35 0.84 12.97
CA ASP A 101 0.05 0.47 13.05
C ASP A 101 0.96 1.63 12.63
N ALA A 102 1.41 2.40 13.61
CA ALA A 102 2.31 3.54 13.41
C ALA A 102 3.72 3.14 12.92
N THR A 103 4.04 1.86 12.83
CA THR A 103 5.33 1.34 12.37
C THR A 103 5.28 0.72 10.99
N ALA A 104 4.08 0.60 10.39
CA ALA A 104 3.87 -0.01 9.09
C ALA A 104 4.26 0.93 7.95
N TYR A 105 5.52 0.86 7.54
CA TYR A 105 6.07 1.58 6.39
C TYR A 105 6.67 0.59 5.38
N THR A 106 6.67 0.97 4.10
CA THR A 106 7.54 0.35 3.11
C THR A 106 8.96 0.87 3.30
N ASP A 107 9.93 -0.04 3.37
CA ASP A 107 11.36 0.26 3.49
C ASP A 107 12.17 -0.78 2.71
N ILE A 108 12.45 -0.46 1.45
CA ILE A 108 13.19 -1.31 0.52
C ILE A 108 14.56 -0.67 0.33
N PRO A 109 15.66 -1.31 0.78
CA PRO A 109 16.99 -0.77 0.61
C PRO A 109 17.41 -0.75 -0.86
N ALA A 110 18.41 0.06 -1.19
CA ALA A 110 19.07 -0.01 -2.49
C ALA A 110 19.65 -1.40 -2.74
N GLY A 111 19.55 -1.88 -3.98
CA GLY A 111 20.01 -3.20 -4.38
C GLY A 111 18.93 -4.04 -5.06
N PRO A 112 18.99 -5.38 -4.95
CA PRO A 112 18.03 -6.28 -5.59
C PRO A 112 16.60 -6.10 -5.05
N ILE A 113 15.64 -6.07 -5.96
CA ILE A 113 14.20 -6.08 -5.67
C ILE A 113 13.66 -7.46 -5.97
N ALA A 114 12.97 -8.08 -5.01
CA ALA A 114 12.30 -9.36 -5.14
C ALA A 114 10.77 -9.18 -5.20
N ILE A 115 10.04 -10.23 -5.58
CA ILE A 115 8.57 -10.24 -5.62
C ILE A 115 7.96 -9.75 -4.30
N LYS A 116 8.53 -10.16 -3.14
CA LYS A 116 8.08 -9.69 -1.82
C LYS A 116 8.13 -8.18 -1.64
N ASN A 117 9.09 -7.51 -2.27
CA ASN A 117 9.23 -6.05 -2.20
C ASN A 117 8.15 -5.36 -3.05
N VAL A 118 7.79 -5.95 -4.20
CA VAL A 118 6.67 -5.46 -5.02
C VAL A 118 5.35 -5.60 -4.27
N ALA A 119 5.14 -6.75 -3.61
CA ALA A 119 3.97 -6.96 -2.77
C ALA A 119 3.93 -6.03 -1.55
N ASP A 120 5.07 -5.58 -1.04
CA ASP A 120 5.15 -4.59 0.04
C ASP A 120 4.77 -3.17 -0.43
N LEU A 121 5.08 -2.83 -1.68
CA LEU A 121 4.67 -1.58 -2.31
C LEU A 121 3.18 -1.54 -2.65
N TYR A 122 2.64 -2.66 -3.13
CA TYR A 122 1.25 -2.77 -3.57
C TYR A 122 0.63 -4.05 -3.02
N LEU A 123 -0.19 -3.91 -1.95
CA LEU A 123 -0.67 -5.04 -1.14
C LEU A 123 -1.82 -5.82 -1.77
N TYR A 124 -2.59 -5.21 -2.68
CA TYR A 124 -3.83 -5.78 -3.19
C TYR A 124 -3.74 -6.03 -4.69
N ASP A 125 -4.35 -7.12 -5.13
CA ASP A 125 -4.51 -7.45 -6.54
C ASP A 125 -5.68 -6.63 -7.13
N ASN A 126 -5.34 -5.45 -7.66
CA ASN A 126 -6.29 -4.52 -8.26
C ASN A 126 -6.07 -4.43 -9.77
N VAL A 127 -7.11 -3.99 -10.48
CA VAL A 127 -7.04 -3.64 -11.90
C VAL A 127 -6.87 -2.14 -12.07
N THR A 128 -6.10 -1.74 -13.08
CA THR A 128 -5.95 -0.33 -13.45
C THR A 128 -7.22 0.16 -14.14
N ALA A 129 -7.75 1.29 -13.69
CA ALA A 129 -8.84 2.00 -14.36
C ALA A 129 -8.31 3.28 -15.00
N ILE A 130 -8.70 3.52 -16.26
CA ILE A 130 -8.35 4.74 -17.00
C ILE A 130 -9.65 5.52 -17.20
N LEU A 131 -9.68 6.77 -16.70
CA LEU A 131 -10.84 7.63 -16.76
C LEU A 131 -10.54 8.87 -17.62
N LYS A 132 -11.46 9.23 -18.50
CA LYS A 132 -11.40 10.50 -19.21
C LYS A 132 -12.12 11.56 -18.39
N VAL A 133 -11.39 12.55 -17.95
CA VAL A 133 -11.89 13.65 -17.13
C VAL A 133 -11.56 15.00 -17.75
N ASN A 134 -12.28 16.05 -17.39
CA ASN A 134 -11.94 17.42 -17.77
C ASN A 134 -11.26 18.16 -16.61
N GLY A 135 -10.73 19.36 -16.87
CA GLY A 135 -10.01 20.14 -15.88
C GLY A 135 -10.86 20.55 -14.67
N ALA A 136 -12.18 20.75 -14.83
CA ALA A 136 -13.06 21.08 -13.71
C ALA A 136 -13.21 19.89 -12.74
N GLN A 137 -13.41 18.69 -13.28
CA GLN A 137 -13.47 17.46 -12.48
C GLN A 137 -12.15 17.16 -11.78
N LEU A 138 -11.02 17.39 -12.47
CA LEU A 138 -9.70 17.21 -11.83
C LEU A 138 -9.49 18.22 -10.69
N LYS A 139 -9.90 19.49 -10.90
CA LYS A 139 -9.82 20.51 -9.85
C LYS A 139 -10.66 20.13 -8.64
N GLU A 140 -11.92 19.72 -8.83
CA GLU A 140 -12.80 19.25 -7.77
C GLU A 140 -12.20 18.09 -6.98
N TRP A 141 -11.61 17.11 -7.67
CA TRP A 141 -10.93 15.99 -7.02
C TRP A 141 -9.74 16.43 -6.17
N LEU A 142 -8.91 17.35 -6.67
CA LEU A 142 -7.78 17.90 -5.91
C LEU A 142 -8.24 18.68 -4.68
N GLU A 143 -9.31 19.49 -4.82
CA GLU A 143 -9.90 20.24 -3.70
C GLU A 143 -10.48 19.30 -2.62
N MET A 144 -11.17 18.24 -3.04
CA MET A 144 -11.65 17.20 -2.13
C MET A 144 -10.48 16.52 -1.41
N SER A 145 -9.43 16.14 -2.14
CA SER A 145 -8.25 15.49 -1.56
C SER A 145 -7.50 16.39 -0.58
N ALA A 146 -7.49 17.71 -0.81
CA ALA A 146 -6.91 18.67 0.12
C ALA A 146 -7.64 18.71 1.48
N GLY A 147 -8.91 18.28 1.54
CA GLY A 147 -9.67 18.13 2.78
C GLY A 147 -9.11 17.09 3.75
N GLN A 148 -8.19 16.24 3.28
CA GLN A 148 -7.46 15.30 4.14
C GLN A 148 -6.51 16.01 5.12
N PHE A 149 -6.11 17.25 4.86
CA PHE A 149 -5.22 17.99 5.73
C PHE A 149 -6.00 18.79 6.77
N ASN A 150 -5.61 18.64 8.04
CA ASN A 150 -6.15 19.45 9.13
C ASN A 150 -5.57 20.87 9.11
N THR A 151 -6.36 21.82 9.53
CA THR A 151 -5.87 23.19 9.78
C THR A 151 -4.96 23.19 10.99
N ILE A 152 -3.74 23.66 10.83
CA ILE A 152 -2.77 23.81 11.92
C ILE A 152 -2.91 25.20 12.51
N ASP A 153 -3.07 25.28 13.84
CA ASP A 153 -3.07 26.55 14.59
C ASP A 153 -1.61 26.94 14.93
N PRO A 154 -1.07 28.01 14.33
CA PRO A 154 0.31 28.45 14.59
C PRO A 154 0.53 28.98 16.03
N ASN A 155 -0.53 29.29 16.77
CA ASN A 155 -0.45 29.76 18.15
C ASN A 155 -0.55 28.64 19.18
N ASN A 156 -0.84 27.42 18.75
CA ASN A 156 -0.91 26.24 19.61
C ASN A 156 0.42 25.48 19.58
N SER A 157 1.18 25.52 20.68
CA SER A 157 2.48 24.84 20.81
C SER A 157 2.36 23.33 21.11
N GLN A 158 1.15 22.80 21.28
CA GLN A 158 0.95 21.37 21.50
C GLN A 158 1.05 20.60 20.16
N PRO A 159 1.43 19.30 20.19
CA PRO A 159 1.44 18.45 19.00
C PRO A 159 0.10 18.48 18.27
N GLN A 160 0.12 18.69 16.95
CA GLN A 160 -1.05 18.75 16.10
C GLN A 160 -0.89 17.74 14.95
N ASN A 161 -1.95 17.03 14.63
CA ASN A 161 -1.97 16.12 13.50
C ASN A 161 -2.22 16.89 12.21
N LEU A 162 -1.28 16.88 11.28
CA LEU A 162 -1.43 17.49 9.96
C LEU A 162 -2.42 16.73 9.09
N VAL A 163 -2.41 15.41 9.15
CA VAL A 163 -3.21 14.55 8.29
C VAL A 163 -4.34 13.93 9.07
N ASN A 164 -5.55 13.98 8.53
CA ASN A 164 -6.68 13.20 9.02
C ASN A 164 -6.57 11.78 8.46
N THR A 165 -6.23 10.83 9.31
CA THR A 165 -6.07 9.41 8.93
C THR A 165 -7.39 8.63 8.91
N ASP A 166 -8.47 9.25 9.33
CA ASP A 166 -9.83 8.68 9.35
C ASP A 166 -10.69 9.12 8.14
N TYR A 167 -10.09 9.87 7.20
CA TYR A 167 -10.74 10.42 6.00
C TYR A 167 -10.93 9.37 4.89
#